data_ffd2fcd8d232732e4adf8037095e26e7
#
_entry.id   ffd2fcd8d232732e4adf8037095e26e7
#
_cell.length_a   1.000
_cell.length_b   1.000
_cell.length_c   1.000
_cell.angle_alpha   90.00
_cell.angle_beta   90.00
_cell.angle_gamma   90.00
#
_symmetry.space_group_name_H-M   'P 1'
#
loop_
_entity.id
_entity.type
_entity.pdbx_description
1 polymer ?
#
loop_
_entity_poly.entity_id
_entity_poly.type
_entity_poly.pdbx_seq_one_letter_code
_entity_poly.pdbx_strand_id
1 'polypeptide(L)'
;MSAYATSKLALARWVRRTAVTPEWGRRGVLLNAIAPGAVITPLMTGSTDVTATPDPDSFPTPMPLGIFGQADDIAFWVEQFLRPEARFTTGSILYVDGGTDAAMRTDAQPTAMRR
;
A
#
# COMPACT_ATOMS: atom_id res chain seq x y z
N MET A 1 3.01 14.13 -14.13
CA MET A 1 3.14 13.23 -12.96
C MET A 1 4.34 13.66 -12.15
N SER A 2 4.22 13.76 -10.84
CA SER A 2 5.34 14.16 -9.98
C SER A 2 6.43 13.08 -9.93
N ALA A 3 7.67 13.49 -9.58
CA ALA A 3 8.77 12.54 -9.40
C ALA A 3 8.43 11.48 -8.33
N TYR A 4 7.72 11.88 -7.27
CA TYR A 4 7.26 10.97 -6.23
C TYR A 4 6.32 9.89 -6.80
N ALA A 5 5.27 10.28 -7.51
CA ALA A 5 4.30 9.34 -8.09
C ALA A 5 4.96 8.42 -9.11
N THR A 6 5.87 8.95 -9.93
CA THR A 6 6.61 8.16 -10.91
C THR A 6 7.49 7.12 -10.24
N SER A 7 8.20 7.49 -9.17
CA SER A 7 9.08 6.55 -8.45
C SER A 7 8.26 5.44 -7.77
N LYS A 8 7.10 5.76 -7.20
CA LYS A 8 6.22 4.76 -6.58
C LYS A 8 5.62 3.81 -7.60
N LEU A 9 5.24 4.30 -8.78
CA LEU A 9 4.77 3.45 -9.86
C LEU A 9 5.87 2.50 -10.37
N ALA A 10 7.09 3.02 -10.52
CA ALA A 10 8.24 2.21 -10.92
C ALA A 10 8.53 1.11 -9.90
N LEU A 11 8.46 1.43 -8.59
CA LEU A 11 8.63 0.45 -7.52
C LEU A 11 7.57 -0.65 -7.57
N ALA A 12 6.30 -0.28 -7.76
CA ALA A 12 5.21 -1.25 -7.86
C ALA A 12 5.42 -2.21 -9.04
N ARG A 13 5.81 -1.68 -10.18
CA ARG A 13 6.12 -2.50 -11.36
C ARG A 13 7.32 -3.39 -11.13
N TRP A 14 8.35 -2.89 -10.48
CA TRP A 14 9.53 -3.67 -10.14
C TRP A 14 9.18 -4.86 -9.25
N VAL A 15 8.38 -4.64 -8.20
CA VAL A 15 7.92 -5.72 -7.32
C VAL A 15 7.23 -6.82 -8.12
N ARG A 16 6.28 -6.45 -8.97
CA ARG A 16 5.49 -7.41 -9.74
C ARG A 16 6.34 -8.22 -10.71
N ARG A 17 7.28 -7.57 -11.40
CA ARG A 17 8.15 -8.20 -12.38
C ARG A 17 9.21 -9.08 -11.74
N THR A 18 9.78 -8.59 -10.65
CA THR A 18 10.90 -9.26 -9.96
C THR A 18 10.43 -10.48 -9.19
N ALA A 19 9.28 -10.38 -8.52
CA ALA A 19 8.75 -11.45 -7.67
C ALA A 19 8.58 -12.79 -8.42
N VAL A 20 8.27 -12.72 -9.70
CA VAL A 20 7.96 -13.93 -10.51
C VAL A 20 9.17 -14.48 -11.25
N THR A 21 10.33 -13.85 -11.11
CA THR A 21 11.55 -14.39 -11.72
C THR A 21 12.06 -15.63 -10.98
N PRO A 22 12.75 -16.55 -11.67
CA PRO A 22 13.30 -17.74 -11.00
C PRO A 22 14.30 -17.41 -9.89
N GLU A 23 15.03 -16.32 -10.02
CA GLU A 23 16.01 -15.88 -9.03
C GLU A 23 15.37 -15.55 -7.67
N TRP A 24 14.09 -15.20 -7.68
CA TRP A 24 13.30 -14.96 -6.46
C TRP A 24 12.35 -16.10 -6.16
N GLY A 25 11.41 -16.35 -7.07
CA GLY A 25 10.31 -17.27 -6.82
C GLY A 25 10.76 -18.73 -6.64
N ARG A 26 11.62 -19.22 -7.51
CA ARG A 26 12.10 -20.61 -7.43
C ARG A 26 13.06 -20.82 -6.25
N ARG A 27 13.61 -19.76 -5.71
CA ARG A 27 14.44 -19.82 -4.51
C ARG A 27 13.66 -19.66 -3.22
N GLY A 28 12.34 -19.55 -3.30
CA GLY A 28 11.46 -19.39 -2.13
C GLY A 28 11.51 -18.01 -1.51
N VAL A 29 11.98 -17.01 -2.24
CA VAL A 29 12.00 -15.63 -1.75
C VAL A 29 10.73 -14.93 -2.22
N LEU A 30 9.90 -14.52 -1.28
CA LEU A 30 8.66 -13.80 -1.54
C LEU A 30 8.92 -12.30 -1.58
N LEU A 31 8.29 -11.62 -2.53
CA LEU A 31 8.43 -10.17 -2.66
C LEU A 31 7.05 -9.54 -2.80
N ASN A 32 6.65 -8.82 -1.80
CA ASN A 32 5.36 -8.12 -1.74
C ASN A 32 5.58 -6.68 -1.34
N ALA A 33 4.56 -5.86 -1.52
CA ALA A 33 4.59 -4.46 -1.12
C ALA A 33 3.30 -4.09 -0.39
N ILE A 34 3.40 -3.11 0.49
CA ILE A 34 2.27 -2.46 1.13
C ILE A 34 2.21 -1.02 0.63
N ALA A 35 1.02 -0.59 0.24
CA ALA A 35 0.75 0.77 -0.18
C ALA A 35 -0.13 1.45 0.88
N PRO A 36 0.48 2.20 1.82
CA PRO A 36 -0.27 2.89 2.86
C PRO A 36 -1.03 4.09 2.29
N GLY A 37 -2.18 4.37 2.90
CA GLY A 37 -2.91 5.62 2.65
C GLY A 37 -2.51 6.72 3.64
N ALA A 38 -3.48 7.54 4.02
CA ALA A 38 -3.26 8.63 4.97
C ALA A 38 -3.14 8.06 6.40
N VAL A 39 -1.90 7.94 6.85
CA VAL A 39 -1.55 7.46 8.19
C VAL A 39 -1.06 8.63 9.03
N ILE A 40 -1.56 8.73 10.26
CA ILE A 40 -1.14 9.80 11.17
C ILE A 40 0.29 9.55 11.61
N THR A 41 1.16 10.49 11.28
CA THR A 41 2.58 10.48 11.66
C THR A 41 2.99 11.89 12.07
N PRO A 42 4.08 12.06 12.81
CA PRO A 42 4.63 13.39 13.09
C PRO A 42 4.90 14.21 11.82
N LEU A 43 5.31 13.55 10.74
CA LEU A 43 5.54 14.21 9.45
C LEU A 43 4.24 14.82 8.88
N MET A 44 3.12 14.09 9.00
CA MET A 44 1.83 14.54 8.49
C MET A 44 1.25 15.70 9.30
N THR A 45 1.38 15.63 10.63
CA THR A 45 0.82 16.66 11.54
C THR A 45 1.73 17.86 11.69
N GLY A 46 3.01 17.75 11.29
CA GLY A 46 4.01 18.78 11.56
C GLY A 46 4.34 18.95 13.04
N SER A 47 3.91 18.03 13.87
CA SER A 47 4.05 18.06 15.33
C SER A 47 4.22 16.64 15.86
N THR A 48 4.86 16.53 17.03
CA THR A 48 4.88 15.27 17.79
C THR A 48 3.56 15.03 18.54
N ASP A 49 2.67 16.00 18.53
CA ASP A 49 1.34 15.89 19.15
C ASP A 49 0.40 15.14 18.20
N VAL A 50 0.25 13.84 18.42
CA VAL A 50 -0.65 12.97 17.66
C VAL A 50 -2.13 13.15 18.00
N THR A 51 -2.44 14.06 18.96
CA THR A 51 -3.85 14.33 19.32
C THR A 51 -4.52 15.32 18.37
N ALA A 52 -3.74 16.08 17.60
CA ALA A 52 -4.26 17.01 16.59
C ALA A 52 -4.56 16.25 15.28
N THR A 53 -5.64 15.49 15.26
CA THR A 53 -6.07 14.73 14.07
C THR A 53 -6.75 15.69 13.09
N PRO A 54 -6.29 15.78 11.82
CA PRO A 54 -6.99 16.55 10.81
C PRO A 54 -8.39 15.97 10.55
N ASP A 55 -9.30 16.79 10.04
CA ASP A 55 -10.62 16.34 9.64
C ASP A 55 -10.52 15.46 8.38
N PRO A 56 -10.95 14.19 8.45
CA PRO A 56 -10.92 13.32 7.26
C PRO A 56 -11.72 13.87 6.08
N ASP A 57 -12.83 14.57 6.35
CA ASP A 57 -13.70 15.10 5.29
C ASP A 57 -13.06 16.28 4.54
N SER A 58 -12.08 16.94 5.13
CA SER A 58 -11.34 18.04 4.50
C SER A 58 -10.01 17.57 3.87
N PHE A 59 -9.69 16.29 3.96
CA PHE A 59 -8.44 15.76 3.42
C PHE A 59 -8.48 15.73 1.87
N PRO A 60 -7.34 16.03 1.17
CA PRO A 60 -7.33 16.16 -0.29
C PRO A 60 -7.72 14.89 -1.06
N THR A 61 -7.55 13.71 -0.48
CA THR A 61 -7.92 12.44 -1.12
C THR A 61 -9.16 11.86 -0.47
N PRO A 62 -9.92 11.02 -1.19
CA PRO A 62 -11.08 10.35 -0.61
C PRO A 62 -10.70 9.53 0.63
N MET A 63 -11.56 9.60 1.63
CA MET A 63 -11.42 8.87 2.90
C MET A 63 -12.69 8.04 3.15
N PRO A 64 -12.90 6.94 2.40
CA PRO A 64 -14.18 6.20 2.47
C PRO A 64 -14.54 5.69 3.85
N LEU A 65 -13.55 5.30 4.67
CA LEU A 65 -13.83 4.87 6.05
C LEU A 65 -14.00 6.04 7.02
N GLY A 66 -13.71 7.28 6.61
CA GLY A 66 -13.84 8.46 7.46
C GLY A 66 -12.86 8.50 8.64
N ILE A 67 -11.78 7.74 8.57
CA ILE A 67 -10.74 7.70 9.61
C ILE A 67 -9.37 7.73 8.96
N PHE A 68 -8.38 8.23 9.71
CA PHE A 68 -6.99 8.08 9.34
C PHE A 68 -6.44 6.74 9.85
N GLY A 69 -5.48 6.18 9.11
CA GLY A 69 -4.74 5.02 9.59
C GLY A 69 -3.77 5.40 10.72
N GLN A 70 -3.39 4.41 11.46
CA GLN A 70 -2.35 4.48 12.49
C GLN A 70 -1.16 3.61 12.05
N ALA A 71 0.00 3.85 12.63
CA ALA A 71 1.19 3.05 12.33
C ALA A 71 0.93 1.55 12.54
N ASP A 72 0.16 1.19 13.57
CA ASP A 72 -0.17 -0.19 13.87
C ASP A 72 -1.02 -0.86 12.77
N ASP A 73 -1.83 -0.09 12.05
CA ASP A 73 -2.62 -0.61 10.93
C ASP A 73 -1.71 -1.13 9.80
N ILE A 74 -0.57 -0.48 9.60
CA ILE A 74 0.43 -0.92 8.63
C ILE A 74 1.28 -2.06 9.19
N ALA A 75 1.73 -1.93 10.43
CA ALA A 75 2.56 -2.94 11.11
C ALA A 75 1.87 -4.30 11.17
N PHE A 76 0.56 -4.33 11.36
CA PHE A 76 -0.23 -5.57 11.33
C PHE A 76 0.01 -6.35 10.05
N TRP A 77 -0.06 -5.67 8.89
CA TRP A 77 0.09 -6.34 7.59
C TRP A 77 1.53 -6.71 7.28
N VAL A 78 2.51 -5.92 7.74
CA VAL A 78 3.93 -6.32 7.66
C VAL A 78 4.12 -7.62 8.41
N GLU A 79 3.58 -7.74 9.63
CA GLU A 79 3.65 -8.96 10.43
C GLU A 79 3.02 -10.16 9.70
N GLN A 80 1.83 -9.97 9.08
CA GLN A 80 1.17 -11.06 8.37
C GLN A 80 2.01 -11.55 7.19
N PHE A 81 2.61 -10.67 6.42
CA PHE A 81 3.46 -11.06 5.30
C PHE A 81 4.73 -11.81 5.72
N LEU A 82 5.19 -11.61 6.95
CA LEU A 82 6.38 -12.27 7.48
C LEU A 82 6.10 -13.63 8.10
N ARG A 83 4.84 -14.01 8.22
CA ARG A 83 4.47 -15.31 8.81
C ARG A 83 4.70 -16.44 7.82
N PRO A 84 5.06 -17.65 8.32
CA PRO A 84 5.20 -18.82 7.44
C PRO A 84 3.93 -19.15 6.65
N GLU A 85 2.75 -18.83 7.19
CA GLU A 85 1.46 -19.08 6.54
C GLU A 85 1.28 -18.23 5.29
N ALA A 86 2.02 -17.13 5.14
CA ALA A 86 1.97 -16.28 3.94
C ALA A 86 2.80 -16.83 2.77
N ARG A 87 3.26 -18.07 2.85
CA ARG A 87 4.18 -18.71 1.89
C ARG A 87 3.69 -18.77 0.43
N PHE A 88 2.41 -18.58 0.20
CA PHE A 88 1.83 -18.64 -1.15
C PHE A 88 1.50 -17.27 -1.72
N THR A 89 2.04 -16.20 -1.11
CA THR A 89 1.79 -14.81 -1.51
C THR A 89 3.08 -14.18 -2.01
N THR A 90 3.13 -13.82 -3.29
CA THR A 90 4.26 -13.09 -3.88
C THR A 90 3.78 -12.22 -5.03
N GLY A 91 4.44 -11.12 -5.28
CA GLY A 91 4.08 -10.18 -6.34
C GLY A 91 2.85 -9.35 -6.03
N SER A 92 2.38 -9.34 -4.80
CA SER A 92 1.18 -8.62 -4.39
C SER A 92 1.51 -7.23 -3.91
N ILE A 93 0.60 -6.30 -4.20
CA ILE A 93 0.62 -4.96 -3.63
C ILE A 93 -0.66 -4.81 -2.84
N LEU A 94 -0.54 -4.68 -1.52
CA LEU A 94 -1.69 -4.57 -0.63
C LEU A 94 -1.91 -3.10 -0.27
N TYR A 95 -3.07 -2.59 -0.63
CA TYR A 95 -3.48 -1.24 -0.26
C TYR A 95 -4.06 -1.25 1.15
N VAL A 96 -3.41 -0.54 2.05
CA VAL A 96 -3.85 -0.35 3.44
C VAL A 96 -4.14 1.14 3.62
N ASP A 97 -5.26 1.57 3.07
CA ASP A 97 -5.54 2.98 2.81
C ASP A 97 -6.99 3.40 3.13
N GLY A 98 -7.74 2.54 3.81
CA GLY A 98 -9.14 2.84 4.11
C GLY A 98 -10.04 2.99 2.90
N GLY A 99 -9.64 2.46 1.74
CA GLY A 99 -10.43 2.48 0.52
C GLY A 99 -10.10 3.61 -0.45
N THR A 100 -9.08 4.42 -0.16
CA THR A 100 -8.72 5.57 -1.01
C THR A 100 -8.42 5.14 -2.45
N ASP A 101 -7.59 4.13 -2.65
CA ASP A 101 -7.24 3.65 -4.00
C ASP A 101 -8.49 3.14 -4.74
N ALA A 102 -9.34 2.38 -4.07
CA ALA A 102 -10.55 1.86 -4.67
C ALA A 102 -11.51 2.98 -5.11
N ALA A 103 -11.55 4.08 -4.35
CA ALA A 103 -12.37 5.24 -4.70
C ALA A 103 -11.80 6.07 -5.85
N MET A 104 -10.47 6.10 -5.99
CA MET A 104 -9.80 6.92 -7.01
C MET A 104 -9.55 6.18 -8.31
N ARG A 105 -9.33 4.88 -8.26
CA ARG A 105 -9.05 4.08 -9.44
C ARG A 105 -10.37 3.75 -10.15
N THR A 106 -10.37 3.78 -11.47
CA THR A 106 -11.57 3.52 -12.26
C THR A 106 -11.92 2.03 -12.29
N ASP A 107 -13.16 1.72 -12.70
CA ASP A 107 -13.63 0.33 -12.88
C ASP A 107 -12.87 -0.40 -14.00
N ALA A 108 -12.05 0.30 -14.78
CA ALA A 108 -11.15 -0.33 -15.74
C ALA A 108 -10.02 -1.12 -15.05
N GLN A 109 -9.86 -1.00 -13.74
CA GLN A 109 -8.90 -1.72 -12.93
C GLN A 109 -9.63 -2.59 -11.89
N PRO A 110 -9.28 -3.83 -11.66
CA PRO A 110 -8.26 -4.59 -12.43
C PRO A 110 -8.73 -4.90 -13.86
N THR A 111 -7.77 -4.93 -14.77
CA THR A 111 -8.02 -5.29 -16.17
C THR A 111 -8.10 -6.81 -16.32
N ALA A 112 -8.84 -7.27 -17.33
CA ALA A 112 -8.89 -8.68 -17.66
C ALA A 112 -7.48 -9.21 -17.97
N MET A 113 -7.22 -10.45 -17.54
CA MET A 113 -5.95 -11.09 -17.83
C MET A 113 -5.83 -11.39 -19.33
N ARG A 114 -4.65 -11.18 -19.86
CA ARG A 114 -4.32 -11.65 -21.21
C ARG A 114 -4.15 -13.16 -21.17
N ARG A 115 -4.78 -13.82 -22.11
CA ARG A 115 -4.58 -15.25 -22.34
C ARG A 115 -3.45 -15.49 -23.32
#